data_df6ff3eeb388b1b8b812cc34850d9409
#
_entry.id   df6ff3eeb388b1b8b812cc34850d9409
#
_cell.length_a   1.000
_cell.length_b   1.000
_cell.length_c   1.000
_cell.angle_alpha   90.00
_cell.angle_beta   90.00
_cell.angle_gamma   90.00
#
_symmetry.space_group_name_H-M   'P 1'
#
loop_
_entity.id
_entity.type
_entity.pdbx_description
1 polymer ?
#
loop_
_entity_poly.entity_id
_entity_poly.type
_entity_poly.pdbx_seq_one_letter_code
_entity_poly.pdbx_strand_id
1 'polypeptide(L)'
;MNKPKIFTTSFASVYPLYVQKADKKGRTKEEVDTIICWLTGYDQQALQRQIDKGVDFETFFAQAPQINPNALKITGVICGYRVEEIEDPPMQKLRYLDKMIDELAKGKPMEKILRK
;
A
#
# COMPACT_ATOMS: atom_id res chain seq x y z
N MET A 1 9.14 21.73 8.80
CA MET A 1 9.65 20.60 8.00
C MET A 1 8.71 20.29 6.86
N ASN A 2 9.26 20.07 5.69
CA ASN A 2 8.44 19.76 4.53
C ASN A 2 8.07 18.28 4.52
N LYS A 3 6.79 18.00 4.39
CA LYS A 3 6.33 16.64 4.19
C LYS A 3 6.68 16.19 2.77
N PRO A 4 7.06 14.92 2.57
CA PRO A 4 7.20 14.39 1.23
C PRO A 4 5.92 14.64 0.44
N LYS A 5 6.07 15.02 -0.81
CA LYS A 5 4.95 15.39 -1.66
C LYS A 5 3.90 14.30 -1.78
N ILE A 6 4.32 13.04 -1.72
CA ILE A 6 3.42 11.89 -1.82
C ILE A 6 2.36 11.89 -0.71
N PHE A 7 2.69 12.40 0.48
CA PHE A 7 1.75 12.40 1.60
C PHE A 7 0.58 13.37 1.40
N THR A 8 0.77 14.41 0.59
CA THR A 8 -0.30 15.36 0.27
C THR A 8 -1.02 14.99 -1.03
N THR A 9 -0.57 13.95 -1.71
CA THR A 9 -1.21 13.44 -2.91
C THR A 9 -2.43 12.61 -2.53
N SER A 10 -3.53 12.79 -3.26
CA SER A 10 -4.74 12.00 -3.04
C SER A 10 -4.47 10.52 -3.27
N PHE A 11 -4.89 9.68 -2.31
CA PHE A 11 -4.83 8.23 -2.49
C PHE A 11 -5.62 7.81 -3.74
N ALA A 12 -6.75 8.47 -3.99
CA ALA A 12 -7.61 8.17 -5.15
C ALA A 12 -6.89 8.40 -6.48
N SER A 13 -5.93 9.33 -6.54
CA SER A 13 -5.20 9.59 -7.78
C SER A 13 -4.09 8.55 -8.02
N VAL A 14 -3.59 7.91 -6.98
CA VAL A 14 -2.53 6.90 -7.10
C VAL A 14 -3.10 5.48 -7.19
N TYR A 15 -4.23 5.23 -6.55
CA TYR A 15 -4.87 3.91 -6.54
C TYR A 15 -5.02 3.31 -7.95
N PRO A 16 -5.52 4.07 -8.97
CA PRO A 16 -5.63 3.52 -10.33
C PRO A 16 -4.27 3.10 -10.91
N LEU A 17 -3.20 3.75 -10.51
CA LEU A 17 -1.86 3.41 -10.98
C LEU A 17 -1.42 2.05 -10.46
N TYR A 18 -1.77 1.73 -9.21
CA TYR A 18 -1.52 0.40 -8.65
C TYR A 18 -2.30 -0.66 -9.41
N VAL A 19 -3.58 -0.38 -9.70
CA VAL A 19 -4.43 -1.30 -10.46
C VAL A 19 -3.86 -1.52 -11.85
N GLN A 20 -3.45 -0.45 -12.54
CA GLN A 20 -2.85 -0.54 -13.87
C GLN A 20 -1.55 -1.34 -13.85
N LYS A 21 -0.71 -1.13 -12.85
CA LYS A 21 0.55 -1.86 -12.72
C LYS A 21 0.30 -3.36 -12.59
N ALA A 22 -0.69 -3.73 -11.80
CA ALA A 22 -1.09 -5.13 -11.62
C ALA A 22 -1.69 -5.70 -12.91
N ASP A 23 -2.58 -4.96 -13.53
CA ASP A 23 -3.28 -5.38 -14.75
C ASP A 23 -2.30 -5.69 -15.88
N LYS A 24 -1.26 -4.88 -16.05
CA LYS A 24 -0.24 -5.10 -17.08
C LYS A 24 0.50 -6.43 -16.91
N LYS A 25 0.45 -6.98 -15.70
CA LYS A 25 1.13 -8.25 -15.38
C LYS A 25 0.12 -9.39 -15.19
N GLY A 26 -1.13 -9.18 -15.60
CA GLY A 26 -2.15 -10.22 -15.52
C GLY A 26 -2.73 -10.42 -14.11
N ARG A 27 -2.53 -9.46 -13.22
CA ARG A 27 -3.10 -9.50 -11.87
C ARG A 27 -4.36 -8.67 -11.82
N THR A 28 -5.19 -8.85 -10.79
CA THR A 28 -6.52 -8.26 -10.73
C THR A 28 -6.61 -7.11 -9.73
N LYS A 29 -7.64 -6.26 -9.94
CA LYS A 29 -7.99 -5.20 -9.01
C LYS A 29 -8.30 -5.78 -7.62
N GLU A 30 -8.98 -6.92 -7.58
CA GLU A 30 -9.32 -7.60 -6.33
C GLU A 30 -8.09 -7.98 -5.54
N GLU A 31 -7.02 -8.39 -6.22
CA GLU A 31 -5.75 -8.70 -5.57
C GLU A 31 -5.11 -7.44 -4.99
N VAL A 32 -5.16 -6.31 -5.72
CA VAL A 32 -4.67 -5.02 -5.22
C VAL A 32 -5.45 -4.61 -3.98
N ASP A 33 -6.78 -4.69 -4.04
CA ASP A 33 -7.64 -4.32 -2.92
C ASP A 33 -7.37 -5.21 -1.69
N THR A 34 -7.16 -6.51 -1.91
CA THR A 34 -6.84 -7.45 -0.83
C THR A 34 -5.54 -7.05 -0.13
N ILE A 35 -4.54 -6.67 -0.88
CA ILE A 35 -3.25 -6.22 -0.33
C ILE A 35 -3.45 -4.96 0.53
N ILE A 36 -4.17 -3.98 0.00
CA ILE A 36 -4.41 -2.73 0.70
C ILE A 36 -5.18 -2.98 2.01
N CYS A 37 -6.24 -3.77 1.94
CA CYS A 37 -7.05 -4.09 3.12
C CYS A 37 -6.25 -4.88 4.16
N TRP A 38 -5.42 -5.82 3.71
CA TRP A 38 -4.56 -6.59 4.61
C TRP A 38 -3.61 -5.66 5.39
N LEU A 39 -3.01 -4.70 4.68
CA LEU A 39 -2.02 -3.81 5.30
C LEU A 39 -2.66 -2.84 6.29
N THR A 40 -3.83 -2.30 5.94
CA THR A 40 -4.42 -1.15 6.64
C THR A 40 -5.54 -1.51 7.61
N GLY A 41 -6.13 -2.68 7.47
CA GLY A 41 -7.30 -3.05 8.27
C GLY A 41 -8.62 -2.50 7.74
N TYR A 42 -8.61 -1.73 6.64
CA TYR A 42 -9.86 -1.33 6.00
C TYR A 42 -10.54 -2.56 5.41
N ASP A 43 -11.87 -2.57 5.45
CA ASP A 43 -12.63 -3.52 4.63
C ASP A 43 -12.89 -2.88 3.26
N GLN A 44 -13.52 -3.62 2.35
CA GLN A 44 -13.73 -3.13 0.99
C GLN A 44 -14.58 -1.85 0.98
N GLN A 45 -15.60 -1.77 1.81
CA GLN A 45 -16.47 -0.60 1.89
C GLN A 45 -15.73 0.61 2.42
N ALA A 46 -14.93 0.42 3.48
CA ALA A 46 -14.16 1.50 4.08
C ALA A 46 -13.09 2.01 3.11
N LEU A 47 -12.44 1.10 2.38
CA LEU A 47 -11.48 1.47 1.35
C LEU A 47 -12.15 2.34 0.28
N GLN A 48 -13.32 1.92 -0.20
CA GLN A 48 -14.03 2.67 -1.22
C GLN A 48 -14.41 4.07 -0.72
N ARG A 49 -14.83 4.18 0.55
CA ARG A 49 -15.16 5.49 1.13
C ARG A 49 -13.94 6.41 1.17
N GLN A 50 -12.76 5.88 1.48
CA GLN A 50 -11.53 6.68 1.49
C GLN A 50 -11.21 7.20 0.08
N ILE A 51 -11.41 6.36 -0.92
CA ILE A 51 -11.20 6.74 -2.32
C ILE A 51 -12.20 7.83 -2.71
N ASP A 52 -13.47 7.65 -2.37
CA ASP A 52 -14.54 8.58 -2.73
C ASP A 52 -14.35 9.95 -2.06
N LYS A 53 -13.80 9.97 -0.85
CA LYS A 53 -13.52 11.22 -0.13
C LYS A 53 -12.28 11.95 -0.65
N GLY A 54 -11.46 11.29 -1.45
CA GLY A 54 -10.25 11.90 -1.99
C GLY A 54 -9.20 12.24 -0.94
N VAL A 55 -9.12 11.46 0.14
CA VAL A 55 -8.14 11.71 1.21
C VAL A 55 -6.73 11.55 0.69
N ASP A 56 -5.78 12.29 1.28
CA ASP A 56 -4.37 12.12 0.95
C ASP A 56 -3.78 10.89 1.64
N PHE A 57 -2.56 10.53 1.26
CA PHE A 57 -1.90 9.34 1.83
C PHE A 57 -1.71 9.46 3.34
N GLU A 58 -1.38 10.65 3.82
CA GLU A 58 -1.20 10.86 5.26
C GLU A 58 -2.50 10.53 6.01
N THR A 59 -3.62 11.08 5.54
CA THR A 59 -4.93 10.82 6.14
C THR A 59 -5.33 9.36 6.00
N PHE A 60 -5.09 8.78 4.82
CA PHE A 60 -5.42 7.39 4.56
C PHE A 60 -4.78 6.45 5.58
N PHE A 61 -3.48 6.62 5.83
CA PHE A 61 -2.78 5.78 6.81
C PHE A 61 -3.12 6.17 8.25
N ALA A 62 -3.36 7.46 8.52
CA ALA A 62 -3.72 7.91 9.86
C ALA A 62 -5.08 7.35 10.30
N GLN A 63 -6.02 7.19 9.38
CA GLN A 63 -7.35 6.67 9.65
C GLN A 63 -7.45 5.15 9.50
N ALA A 64 -6.38 4.49 9.10
CA ALA A 64 -6.37 3.03 8.96
C ALA A 64 -6.71 2.38 10.31
N PRO A 65 -7.69 1.46 10.34
CA PRO A 65 -8.10 0.84 11.61
C PRO A 65 -6.97 0.17 12.35
N GLN A 66 -6.10 -0.54 11.64
CA GLN A 66 -4.95 -1.18 12.26
C GLN A 66 -3.97 -1.61 11.19
N ILE A 67 -2.76 -1.07 11.23
CA ILE A 67 -1.70 -1.57 10.36
C ILE A 67 -1.37 -2.99 10.79
N ASN A 68 -1.35 -3.91 9.86
CA ASN A 68 -1.14 -5.33 10.16
C ASN A 68 0.23 -5.51 10.84
N PRO A 69 0.28 -6.13 12.03
CA PRO A 69 1.57 -6.33 12.72
C PRO A 69 2.55 -7.16 11.91
N ASN A 70 2.04 -8.01 11.02
CA ASN A 70 2.90 -8.82 10.14
C ASN A 70 3.53 -7.99 9.02
N ALA A 71 3.20 -6.70 8.91
CA ALA A 71 3.89 -5.80 7.98
C ALA A 71 5.38 -5.73 8.30
N LEU A 72 5.78 -5.97 9.55
CA LEU A 72 7.19 -6.03 9.94
C LEU A 72 7.95 -7.14 9.21
N LYS A 73 7.25 -8.11 8.66
CA LYS A 73 7.86 -9.18 7.87
C LYS A 73 8.13 -8.77 6.42
N ILE A 74 7.65 -7.60 6.01
CA ILE A 74 7.91 -7.07 4.67
C ILE A 74 9.32 -6.51 4.66
N THR A 75 10.19 -7.10 3.83
CA THR A 75 11.59 -6.71 3.77
C THR A 75 12.02 -6.58 2.31
N GLY A 76 13.20 -5.98 2.10
CA GLY A 76 13.77 -5.86 0.78
C GLY A 76 13.81 -4.43 0.29
N VAL A 77 14.24 -4.26 -0.95
CA VAL A 77 14.45 -2.94 -1.53
C VAL A 77 13.25 -2.52 -2.38
N ILE A 78 12.80 -1.28 -2.20
CA ILE A 78 11.81 -0.64 -3.04
C ILE A 78 12.19 0.84 -3.18
N CYS A 79 12.16 1.36 -4.40
CA CYS A 79 12.50 2.76 -4.68
C CYS A 79 13.89 3.15 -4.12
N GLY A 80 14.84 2.22 -4.12
CA GLY A 80 16.20 2.47 -3.66
C GLY A 80 16.42 2.40 -2.16
N TYR A 81 15.40 2.03 -1.39
CA TYR A 81 15.47 1.95 0.08
C TYR A 81 15.15 0.55 0.55
N ARG A 82 15.81 0.12 1.62
CA ARG A 82 15.38 -1.08 2.33
C ARG A 82 14.21 -0.74 3.23
N VAL A 83 13.07 -1.39 2.99
CA VAL A 83 11.83 -1.09 3.71
C VAL A 83 12.01 -1.23 5.22
N GLU A 84 12.69 -2.27 5.66
CA GLU A 84 12.91 -2.54 7.08
C GLU A 84 13.79 -1.51 7.78
N GLU A 85 14.51 -0.69 6.99
CA GLU A 85 15.42 0.32 7.55
C GLU A 85 14.82 1.73 7.53
N ILE A 86 13.62 1.91 7.01
CA ILE A 86 12.97 3.23 6.95
C ILE A 86 12.52 3.62 8.37
N GLU A 87 13.05 4.74 8.86
CA GLU A 87 12.78 5.20 10.23
C GLU A 87 11.49 5.99 10.38
N ASP A 88 11.08 6.69 9.33
CA ASP A 88 9.86 7.50 9.36
C ASP A 88 8.62 6.60 9.24
N PRO A 89 7.79 6.47 10.30
CA PRO A 89 6.68 5.51 10.26
C PRO A 89 5.68 5.71 9.11
N PRO A 90 5.21 6.93 8.80
CA PRO A 90 4.31 7.09 7.65
C PRO A 90 4.95 6.69 6.33
N MET A 91 6.23 7.04 6.13
CA MET A 91 6.95 6.67 4.91
C MET A 91 7.13 5.16 4.84
N GLN A 92 7.43 4.51 5.95
CA GLN A 92 7.58 3.06 5.99
C GLN A 92 6.28 2.37 5.58
N LYS A 93 5.14 2.84 6.07
CA LYS A 93 3.83 2.28 5.70
C LYS A 93 3.57 2.40 4.21
N LEU A 94 3.88 3.56 3.64
CA LEU A 94 3.74 3.78 2.20
C LEU A 94 4.62 2.81 1.42
N ARG A 95 5.87 2.63 1.85
CA ARG A 95 6.80 1.74 1.16
C ARG A 95 6.44 0.27 1.33
N TYR A 96 5.82 -0.11 2.46
CA TYR A 96 5.25 -1.46 2.58
C TYR A 96 4.25 -1.71 1.46
N LEU A 97 3.35 -0.75 1.24
CA LEU A 97 2.35 -0.88 0.19
C LEU A 97 3.01 -0.98 -1.18
N ASP A 98 3.94 -0.07 -1.49
CA ASP A 98 4.67 -0.08 -2.75
C ASP A 98 5.37 -1.42 -2.98
N LYS A 99 6.00 -1.96 -1.94
CA LYS A 99 6.71 -3.24 -2.03
C LYS A 99 5.76 -4.38 -2.33
N MET A 100 4.61 -4.43 -1.65
CA MET A 100 3.63 -5.49 -1.87
C MET A 100 3.05 -5.43 -3.28
N ILE A 101 2.75 -4.24 -3.79
CA ILE A 101 2.25 -4.07 -5.15
C ILE A 101 3.33 -4.45 -6.17
N ASP A 102 4.58 -4.12 -5.90
CA ASP A 102 5.69 -4.52 -6.76
C ASP A 102 5.83 -6.05 -6.81
N GLU A 103 5.70 -6.71 -5.67
CA GLU A 103 5.73 -8.18 -5.61
C GLU A 103 4.58 -8.79 -6.41
N LEU A 104 3.40 -8.19 -6.32
CA LEU A 104 2.24 -8.63 -7.09
C LEU A 104 2.54 -8.53 -8.59
N ALA A 105 3.07 -7.40 -9.03
CA ALA A 105 3.40 -7.17 -10.43
C ALA A 105 4.49 -8.11 -10.93
N LYS A 106 5.36 -8.59 -10.05
CA LYS A 106 6.42 -9.54 -10.39
C LYS A 106 5.96 -10.99 -10.40
N GLY A 107 4.69 -11.24 -10.12
CA GLY A 107 4.12 -12.57 -10.20
C GLY A 107 4.16 -13.38 -8.92
N LYS A 108 4.51 -12.77 -7.79
CA LYS A 108 4.53 -13.48 -6.52
C LYS A 108 3.12 -13.91 -6.14
N PRO A 109 2.92 -15.16 -5.65
CA PRO A 109 1.59 -15.60 -5.23
C PRO A 109 1.10 -14.82 -4.00
N MET A 110 -0.21 -14.58 -3.95
CA MET A 110 -0.83 -13.81 -2.87
C MET A 110 -0.47 -14.34 -1.48
N GLU A 111 -0.45 -15.66 -1.32
CA GLU A 111 -0.13 -16.28 -0.04
C GLU A 111 1.26 -15.92 0.48
N LYS A 112 2.17 -15.53 -0.43
CA LYS A 112 3.52 -15.10 -0.05
C LYS A 112 3.62 -13.61 0.11
N ILE A 113 2.76 -12.85 -0.58
CA ILE A 113 2.69 -11.39 -0.43
C ILE A 113 2.09 -11.04 0.92
N LEU A 114 1.01 -11.74 1.29
CA LEU A 114 0.34 -11.55 2.58
C LEU A 114 1.07 -12.37 3.64
N ARG A 115 1.99 -11.73 4.36
CA ARG A 115 2.80 -12.41 5.37
C ARG A 115 1.93 -12.83 6.54
N LYS A 116 2.02 -14.08 6.89
CA LYS A 116 1.25 -14.66 8.00
C LYS A 116 2.13 -14.99 9.17
#